data_1baec0dee3e461ea06a768483ed83dc2
#
_entry.id   1baec0dee3e461ea06a768483ed83dc2
#
_cell.length_a   1.000
_cell.length_b   1.000
_cell.length_c   1.000
_cell.angle_alpha   90.00
_cell.angle_beta   90.00
_cell.angle_gamma   90.00
#
_symmetry.space_group_name_H-M   'P 1'
#
loop_
_entity.id
_entity.type
_entity.pdbx_description
1 polymer ?
#
loop_
_entity_poly.entity_id
_entity_poly.type
_entity_poly.pdbx_seq_one_letter_code
_entity_poly.pdbx_strand_id
1 'polypeptide(L)'
;MLLGLTGYYEQWEKDFARAYRFRLPIIMEEGGLPGAHHRYWIDPSGKYREGHSEDVRLGEYEESRNAHVNMMDLRIGDEVASWFNTSFDLVKRFEREGGYRLYPTKVSFVNKARSGEQVSVQHNWRNLGWGYCPTNIPQWKGKYKVCIALMDTHHNIVKKQLVDEADLSTWVQGHDGHYTTTVKLDGLQKGSYTWLIGLVDTTKACQPGLKMAVDKNLLFEGWCKVGKLKINK
;
A
#
# COMPACT_ATOMS: atom_id res chain seq x y z
N MET A 1 9.48 -6.94 16.35
CA MET A 1 10.56 -6.20 17.03
C MET A 1 9.92 -5.02 17.73
N LEU A 2 9.96 -4.98 19.05
CA LEU A 2 9.39 -3.91 19.86
C LEU A 2 10.38 -2.77 19.98
N LEU A 3 10.17 -1.70 19.26
CA LEU A 3 11.13 -0.60 19.15
C LEU A 3 11.12 0.36 20.34
N GLY A 4 10.55 0.01 21.46
CA GLY A 4 10.56 0.97 22.55
C GLY A 4 9.95 0.58 23.87
N LEU A 5 9.20 -0.51 23.91
CA LEU A 5 8.34 -0.80 25.05
C LEU A 5 9.08 -1.27 26.31
N THR A 6 10.22 -1.90 26.19
CA THR A 6 10.68 -2.77 27.26
C THR A 6 12.11 -2.57 27.70
N GLY A 7 12.85 -1.63 27.15
CA GLY A 7 14.29 -1.54 27.37
C GLY A 7 15.08 -2.75 26.85
N TYR A 8 14.43 -3.64 26.06
CA TYR A 8 15.06 -4.82 25.47
C TYR A 8 16.04 -4.43 24.36
N TYR A 9 15.70 -3.37 23.60
CA TYR A 9 16.56 -2.85 22.55
C TYR A 9 17.28 -1.59 23.01
N GLU A 10 18.56 -1.53 22.67
CA GLU A 10 19.39 -0.36 22.86
C GLU A 10 18.92 0.80 21.95
N GLN A 11 19.26 2.02 22.32
CA GLN A 11 18.85 3.19 21.55
C GLN A 11 19.32 3.15 20.10
N TRP A 12 20.54 2.67 19.85
CA TRP A 12 21.07 2.57 18.48
C TRP A 12 20.29 1.58 17.60
N GLU A 13 19.77 0.48 18.17
CA GLU A 13 18.93 -0.48 17.44
C GLU A 13 17.60 0.15 17.02
N LYS A 14 17.01 0.94 17.90
CA LYS A 14 15.78 1.71 17.61
C LYS A 14 16.03 2.74 16.51
N ASP A 15 17.14 3.45 16.57
CA ASP A 15 17.53 4.46 15.58
C ASP A 15 17.85 3.81 14.22
N PHE A 16 18.50 2.64 14.23
CA PHE A 16 18.73 1.85 13.03
C PHE A 16 17.41 1.45 12.35
N ALA A 17 16.46 0.89 13.08
CA ALA A 17 15.17 0.50 12.54
C ALA A 17 14.41 1.73 11.97
N ARG A 18 14.44 2.88 12.67
CA ARG A 18 13.84 4.13 12.19
C ARG A 18 14.50 4.65 10.92
N ALA A 19 15.81 4.52 10.77
CA ALA A 19 16.54 4.93 9.57
C ALA A 19 16.18 4.10 8.34
N TYR A 20 15.73 2.85 8.54
CA TYR A 20 15.38 1.93 7.47
C TYR A 20 13.87 1.82 7.15
N ARG A 21 13.02 2.52 7.89
CA ARG A 21 11.55 2.39 7.80
C ARG A 21 10.92 2.60 6.43
N PHE A 22 11.61 3.28 5.50
CA PHE A 22 11.17 3.46 4.11
C PHE A 22 12.19 2.94 3.08
N ARG A 23 13.15 2.15 3.54
CA ARG A 23 14.16 1.51 2.70
C ARG A 23 13.99 0.00 2.66
N LEU A 24 13.52 -0.58 3.75
CA LEU A 24 13.25 -2.01 3.89
C LEU A 24 11.88 -2.19 4.58
N PRO A 25 11.10 -3.22 4.18
CA PRO A 25 9.86 -3.53 4.87
C PRO A 25 10.18 -3.98 6.30
N ILE A 26 9.45 -3.42 7.27
CA ILE A 26 9.54 -3.80 8.68
C ILE A 26 8.33 -4.65 9.02
N ILE A 27 8.59 -5.76 9.72
CA ILE A 27 7.56 -6.66 10.25
C ILE A 27 7.52 -6.44 11.76
N MET A 28 6.32 -6.25 12.31
CA MET A 28 6.12 -6.28 13.74
C MET A 28 6.07 -7.74 14.17
N GLU A 29 7.04 -8.13 14.98
CA GLU A 29 7.00 -9.39 15.70
C GLU A 29 6.28 -9.18 17.02
N GLU A 30 5.32 -10.04 17.33
CA GLU A 30 4.61 -10.01 18.59
C GLU A 30 5.54 -10.36 19.74
N GLY A 31 5.49 -9.60 20.81
CA GLY A 31 6.26 -9.84 22.01
C GLY A 31 5.36 -10.12 23.21
N GLY A 32 5.73 -11.13 23.98
CA GLY A 32 5.19 -11.39 25.29
C GLY A 32 3.81 -12.02 25.36
N LEU A 33 3.72 -13.18 25.95
CA LEU A 33 2.45 -13.83 26.33
C LEU A 33 1.81 -13.13 27.51
N PRO A 34 0.50 -12.88 27.52
CA PRO A 34 -0.21 -12.45 28.72
C PRO A 34 -0.02 -13.44 29.85
N GLY A 35 0.46 -13.00 31.00
CA GLY A 35 0.72 -13.85 32.16
C GLY A 35 1.94 -14.73 32.05
N ALA A 36 2.70 -14.72 30.98
CA ALA A 36 4.00 -15.32 30.91
C ALA A 36 4.98 -14.55 31.83
N HIS A 37 5.95 -15.23 32.36
CA HIS A 37 6.98 -14.72 33.28
C HIS A 37 7.91 -13.68 32.60
N HIS A 38 7.37 -12.87 31.73
CA HIS A 38 8.10 -11.83 31.05
C HIS A 38 8.18 -10.59 31.93
N ARG A 39 9.36 -10.25 32.39
CA ARG A 39 9.69 -9.00 33.08
C ARG A 39 9.28 -7.74 32.31
N TYR A 40 8.88 -7.87 31.07
CA TYR A 40 8.37 -6.80 30.21
C TYR A 40 7.02 -6.21 30.66
N TRP A 41 6.26 -6.97 31.42
CA TRP A 41 5.00 -6.54 32.01
C TRP A 41 5.17 -5.66 33.23
N ILE A 42 6.39 -5.63 33.80
CA ILE A 42 6.72 -4.81 34.94
C ILE A 42 7.35 -3.52 34.43
N ASP A 43 6.53 -2.51 34.24
CA ASP A 43 6.99 -1.19 33.84
C ASP A 43 6.94 -0.24 35.03
N PRO A 44 8.10 0.25 35.52
CA PRO A 44 8.17 1.19 36.64
C PRO A 44 7.47 2.50 36.36
N SER A 45 7.23 2.87 35.10
CA SER A 45 6.48 4.07 34.72
C SER A 45 4.97 3.94 34.96
N GLY A 46 4.48 2.72 35.21
CA GLY A 46 3.05 2.42 35.33
C GLY A 46 2.27 2.48 34.03
N LYS A 47 2.93 2.62 32.88
CA LYS A 47 2.31 2.63 31.56
C LYS A 47 1.74 1.26 31.18
N TYR A 48 2.43 0.19 31.59
CA TYR A 48 2.04 -1.20 31.35
C TYR A 48 1.76 -1.89 32.66
N ARG A 49 0.50 -2.12 32.97
CA ARG A 49 0.07 -2.71 34.23
C ARG A 49 0.20 -4.23 34.18
N GLU A 50 0.66 -4.86 35.26
CA GLU A 50 0.71 -6.30 35.37
C GLU A 50 -0.70 -6.92 35.19
N GLY A 51 -0.80 -7.97 34.36
CA GLY A 51 -2.07 -8.63 34.07
C GLY A 51 -2.96 -7.91 33.03
N HIS A 52 -2.54 -6.75 32.55
CA HIS A 52 -3.27 -5.94 31.55
C HIS A 52 -2.63 -6.04 30.18
N SER A 53 -2.89 -7.14 29.47
CA SER A 53 -2.34 -7.39 28.12
C SER A 53 -2.74 -6.30 27.11
N GLU A 54 -3.88 -5.67 27.30
CA GLU A 54 -4.37 -4.58 26.46
C GLU A 54 -3.42 -3.38 26.45
N ASP A 55 -2.77 -3.08 27.58
CA ASP A 55 -1.81 -1.96 27.66
C ASP A 55 -0.58 -2.25 26.76
N VAL A 56 -0.08 -3.48 26.79
CA VAL A 56 1.04 -3.90 25.97
C VAL A 56 0.66 -3.92 24.50
N ARG A 57 -0.51 -4.47 24.15
CA ARG A 57 -0.98 -4.50 22.76
C ARG A 57 -1.17 -3.10 22.16
N LEU A 58 -1.69 -2.17 22.95
CA LEU A 58 -1.77 -0.76 22.54
C LEU A 58 -0.37 -0.17 22.28
N GLY A 59 0.57 -0.43 23.18
CA GLY A 59 1.94 0.04 23.03
C GLY A 59 2.63 -0.54 21.79
N GLU A 60 2.47 -1.85 21.52
CA GLU A 60 2.98 -2.51 20.31
C GLU A 60 2.39 -1.89 19.03
N TYR A 61 1.09 -1.60 19.06
CA TYR A 61 0.42 -0.93 17.96
C TYR A 61 0.98 0.48 17.70
N GLU A 62 1.13 1.29 18.75
CA GLU A 62 1.68 2.64 18.64
C GLU A 62 3.12 2.65 18.13
N GLU A 63 3.96 1.76 18.64
CA GLU A 63 5.34 1.62 18.16
C GLU A 63 5.40 1.10 16.72
N SER A 64 4.51 0.19 16.34
CA SER A 64 4.38 -0.29 14.97
C SER A 64 4.02 0.84 14.01
N ARG A 65 3.11 1.73 14.44
CA ARG A 65 2.74 2.93 13.69
C ARG A 65 3.93 3.88 13.56
N ASN A 66 4.64 4.15 14.65
CA ASN A 66 5.81 5.03 14.68
C ASN A 66 6.97 4.49 13.83
N ALA A 67 7.12 3.17 13.78
CA ALA A 67 8.12 2.49 12.96
C ALA A 67 7.68 2.29 11.51
N HIS A 68 6.43 2.65 11.16
CA HIS A 68 5.86 2.47 9.83
C HIS A 68 5.93 1.02 9.34
N VAL A 69 5.59 0.05 10.20
CA VAL A 69 5.69 -1.37 9.85
C VAL A 69 4.77 -1.75 8.70
N ASN A 70 5.23 -2.66 7.87
CA ASN A 70 4.50 -3.14 6.71
C ASN A 70 3.52 -4.27 7.06
N MET A 71 3.80 -5.05 8.09
CA MET A 71 3.09 -6.27 8.39
C MET A 71 3.06 -6.57 9.89
N MET A 72 1.92 -7.04 10.40
CA MET A 72 1.83 -7.74 11.68
C MET A 72 2.15 -9.21 11.48
N ASP A 73 2.93 -9.77 12.38
CA ASP A 73 3.21 -11.19 12.42
C ASP A 73 2.37 -11.87 13.50
N LEU A 74 1.41 -12.66 13.06
CA LEU A 74 0.46 -13.39 13.91
C LEU A 74 0.75 -14.91 13.84
N ARG A 75 1.96 -15.33 14.22
CA ARG A 75 2.41 -16.72 14.08
C ARG A 75 2.11 -17.62 15.26
N ILE A 76 2.20 -17.09 16.49
CA ILE A 76 2.16 -17.88 17.72
C ILE A 76 0.74 -17.89 18.28
N GLY A 77 0.15 -19.07 18.43
CA GLY A 77 -1.27 -19.25 18.73
C GLY A 77 -1.77 -18.50 19.96
N ASP A 78 -1.05 -18.55 21.08
CA ASP A 78 -1.48 -17.90 22.33
C ASP A 78 -1.32 -16.37 22.26
N GLU A 79 -0.31 -15.87 21.59
CA GLU A 79 -0.12 -14.45 21.34
C GLU A 79 -1.20 -13.91 20.41
N VAL A 80 -1.48 -14.62 19.32
CA VAL A 80 -2.59 -14.31 18.41
C VAL A 80 -3.90 -14.29 19.18
N ALA A 81 -4.17 -15.30 20.00
CA ALA A 81 -5.38 -15.37 20.81
C ALA A 81 -5.53 -14.13 21.71
N SER A 82 -4.44 -13.62 22.29
CA SER A 82 -4.48 -12.41 23.11
C SER A 82 -4.86 -11.16 22.29
N TRP A 83 -4.34 -10.99 21.09
CA TRP A 83 -4.74 -9.89 20.20
C TRP A 83 -6.24 -9.92 19.88
N PHE A 84 -6.74 -11.11 19.54
CA PHE A 84 -8.15 -11.28 19.16
C PHE A 84 -9.11 -11.21 20.35
N ASN A 85 -8.68 -11.65 21.55
CA ASN A 85 -9.54 -11.69 22.74
C ASN A 85 -9.56 -10.36 23.49
N THR A 86 -8.44 -9.62 23.53
CA THR A 86 -8.32 -8.41 24.37
C THR A 86 -8.19 -7.11 23.58
N SER A 87 -7.75 -7.17 22.31
CA SER A 87 -7.41 -5.96 21.54
C SER A 87 -7.77 -6.09 20.05
N PHE A 88 -8.88 -6.74 19.74
CA PHE A 88 -9.31 -6.98 18.36
C PHE A 88 -9.59 -5.69 17.59
N ASP A 89 -9.95 -4.62 18.26
CA ASP A 89 -10.10 -3.30 17.68
C ASP A 89 -8.78 -2.79 17.08
N LEU A 90 -7.64 -3.08 17.72
CA LEU A 90 -6.31 -2.73 17.19
C LEU A 90 -5.97 -3.55 15.94
N VAL A 91 -6.35 -4.83 15.88
CA VAL A 91 -6.22 -5.64 14.65
C VAL A 91 -7.01 -5.01 13.51
N LYS A 92 -8.27 -4.64 13.76
CA LYS A 92 -9.11 -3.93 12.76
C LYS A 92 -8.56 -2.57 12.37
N ARG A 93 -7.94 -1.86 13.31
CA ARG A 93 -7.26 -0.60 13.00
C ARG A 93 -6.04 -0.83 12.13
N PHE A 94 -5.24 -1.86 12.40
CA PHE A 94 -4.10 -2.21 11.56
C PHE A 94 -4.53 -2.55 10.13
N GLU A 95 -5.62 -3.28 9.93
CA GLU A 95 -6.19 -3.55 8.61
C GLU A 95 -6.52 -2.26 7.83
N ARG A 96 -6.87 -1.18 8.51
CA ARG A 96 -7.19 0.12 7.90
C ARG A 96 -6.01 1.05 7.77
N GLU A 97 -5.08 1.03 8.74
CA GLU A 97 -4.03 2.03 8.91
C GLU A 97 -2.63 1.48 8.60
N GLY A 98 -2.39 0.19 8.80
CA GLY A 98 -1.09 -0.45 8.63
C GLY A 98 -0.74 -0.78 7.17
N GLY A 99 0.52 -1.17 6.92
CA GLY A 99 1.00 -1.50 5.60
C GLY A 99 0.88 -0.34 4.60
N TYR A 100 0.70 -0.67 3.33
CA TYR A 100 0.46 0.32 2.27
C TYR A 100 -0.89 0.12 1.60
N ARG A 101 -1.58 1.24 1.28
CA ARG A 101 -2.88 1.30 0.60
C ARG A 101 -2.86 2.38 -0.44
N LEU A 102 -2.42 2.01 -1.64
CA LEU A 102 -2.23 2.93 -2.75
C LEU A 102 -3.53 3.14 -3.51
N TYR A 103 -3.84 4.37 -3.86
CA TYR A 103 -4.99 4.69 -4.70
C TYR A 103 -4.77 5.99 -5.49
N PRO A 104 -5.40 6.12 -6.69
CA PRO A 104 -5.39 7.36 -7.43
C PRO A 104 -6.36 8.36 -6.78
N THR A 105 -5.86 9.54 -6.37
CA THR A 105 -6.70 10.60 -5.79
C THR A 105 -7.39 11.43 -6.85
N LYS A 106 -6.77 11.54 -8.05
CA LYS A 106 -7.28 12.27 -9.19
C LYS A 106 -6.72 11.68 -10.48
N VAL A 107 -7.57 11.52 -11.48
CA VAL A 107 -7.14 11.20 -12.85
C VAL A 107 -7.85 12.14 -13.80
N SER A 108 -7.09 12.89 -14.62
CA SER A 108 -7.59 13.82 -15.63
C SER A 108 -7.15 13.34 -17.01
N PHE A 109 -8.08 13.26 -17.92
CA PHE A 109 -7.88 12.71 -19.26
C PHE A 109 -8.81 13.40 -20.27
N VAL A 110 -8.53 13.23 -21.55
CA VAL A 110 -9.42 13.67 -22.61
C VAL A 110 -10.57 12.67 -22.80
N ASN A 111 -11.77 13.18 -23.08
CA ASN A 111 -12.96 12.35 -23.35
C ASN A 111 -13.23 12.15 -24.85
N LYS A 112 -12.50 12.86 -25.74
CA LYS A 112 -12.56 12.74 -27.20
C LYS A 112 -11.18 12.93 -27.79
N ALA A 113 -10.83 12.12 -28.79
CA ALA A 113 -9.58 12.22 -29.55
C ALA A 113 -9.75 11.59 -30.93
N ARG A 114 -8.69 11.67 -31.76
CA ARG A 114 -8.59 10.95 -33.04
C ARG A 114 -7.64 9.78 -32.89
N SER A 115 -7.80 8.76 -33.75
CA SER A 115 -6.83 7.67 -33.85
C SER A 115 -5.47 8.23 -34.23
N GLY A 116 -4.41 7.72 -33.58
CA GLY A 116 -3.03 8.19 -33.80
C GLY A 116 -2.62 9.42 -32.98
N GLU A 117 -3.56 10.14 -32.36
CA GLU A 117 -3.20 11.26 -31.48
C GLU A 117 -2.39 10.81 -30.25
N GLN A 118 -1.58 11.73 -29.75
CA GLN A 118 -0.96 11.62 -28.45
C GLN A 118 -1.73 12.49 -27.46
N VAL A 119 -2.14 11.89 -26.36
CA VAL A 119 -2.91 12.57 -25.32
C VAL A 119 -2.22 12.47 -23.97
N SER A 120 -2.38 13.50 -23.14
CA SER A 120 -1.84 13.51 -21.79
C SER A 120 -2.88 13.01 -20.79
N VAL A 121 -2.46 12.15 -19.89
CA VAL A 121 -3.24 11.72 -18.73
C VAL A 121 -2.48 12.18 -17.48
N GLN A 122 -3.11 13.05 -16.69
CA GLN A 122 -2.58 13.47 -15.39
C GLN A 122 -3.16 12.59 -14.31
N HIS A 123 -2.32 12.09 -13.41
CA HIS A 123 -2.77 11.24 -12.33
C HIS A 123 -1.97 11.47 -11.04
N ASN A 124 -2.70 11.55 -9.95
CA ASN A 124 -2.14 11.77 -8.62
C ASN A 124 -2.44 10.55 -7.75
N TRP A 125 -1.49 10.18 -6.91
CA TRP A 125 -1.56 8.99 -6.07
C TRP A 125 -1.26 9.30 -4.62
N ARG A 126 -1.88 8.54 -3.74
CA ARG A 126 -1.66 8.61 -2.29
C ARG A 126 -1.58 7.21 -1.70
N ASN A 127 -0.85 7.12 -0.60
CA ASN A 127 -0.83 5.98 0.28
C ASN A 127 -1.58 6.32 1.58
N LEU A 128 -2.65 5.57 1.87
CA LEU A 128 -3.43 5.71 3.11
C LEU A 128 -2.78 4.98 4.29
N GLY A 129 -1.97 3.97 4.00
CA GLY A 129 -1.28 3.22 5.05
C GLY A 129 -0.05 3.94 5.54
N TRP A 130 0.39 3.61 6.75
CA TRP A 130 1.63 4.17 7.29
C TRP A 130 2.91 3.49 6.79
N GLY A 131 2.82 2.26 6.29
CA GLY A 131 3.95 1.57 5.64
C GLY A 131 4.18 2.05 4.22
N TYR A 132 5.20 1.55 3.56
CA TYR A 132 5.51 1.89 2.17
C TYR A 132 5.45 0.66 1.26
N CYS A 133 5.25 0.87 -0.03
CA CYS A 133 5.30 -0.19 -1.02
C CYS A 133 6.76 -0.46 -1.40
N PRO A 134 7.35 -1.63 -1.08
CA PRO A 134 8.80 -1.85 -1.17
C PRO A 134 9.28 -2.16 -2.60
N THR A 135 8.94 -1.32 -3.59
CA THR A 135 9.37 -1.49 -4.99
C THR A 135 10.83 -1.12 -5.23
N ASN A 136 11.50 -0.53 -4.23
CA ASN A 136 12.92 -0.19 -4.26
C ASN A 136 13.85 -1.38 -3.93
N ILE A 137 13.33 -2.45 -3.32
CA ILE A 137 14.16 -3.63 -3.00
C ILE A 137 14.46 -4.47 -4.26
N PRO A 138 15.61 -5.16 -4.33
CA PRO A 138 16.04 -5.87 -5.55
C PRO A 138 15.00 -6.85 -6.10
N GLN A 139 14.29 -7.57 -5.23
CA GLN A 139 13.28 -8.57 -5.60
C GLN A 139 12.04 -7.97 -6.27
N TRP A 140 11.73 -6.68 -6.02
CA TRP A 140 10.55 -6.00 -6.53
C TRP A 140 10.87 -4.82 -7.44
N LYS A 141 12.15 -4.53 -7.66
CA LYS A 141 12.58 -3.44 -8.52
C LYS A 141 12.04 -3.62 -9.95
N GLY A 142 11.24 -2.65 -10.39
CA GLY A 142 10.61 -2.69 -11.70
C GLY A 142 9.45 -3.68 -11.87
N LYS A 143 9.15 -4.51 -10.85
CA LYS A 143 8.08 -5.52 -10.93
C LYS A 143 6.69 -4.89 -10.92
N TYR A 144 6.45 -3.95 -10.03
CA TYR A 144 5.15 -3.28 -9.92
C TYR A 144 5.25 -1.84 -10.44
N LYS A 145 4.37 -1.51 -11.37
CA LYS A 145 4.33 -0.18 -12.00
C LYS A 145 2.91 0.32 -12.14
N VAL A 146 2.75 1.63 -12.22
CA VAL A 146 1.50 2.24 -12.70
C VAL A 146 1.34 1.93 -14.17
N CYS A 147 0.14 1.59 -14.58
CA CYS A 147 -0.22 1.42 -15.98
C CYS A 147 -1.54 2.12 -16.28
N ILE A 148 -1.56 2.90 -17.36
CA ILE A 148 -2.77 3.45 -17.95
C ILE A 148 -3.19 2.52 -19.07
N ALA A 149 -4.49 2.19 -19.15
CA ALA A 149 -4.98 1.29 -20.18
C ALA A 149 -6.28 1.79 -20.81
N LEU A 150 -6.60 1.25 -21.98
CA LEU A 150 -7.88 1.44 -22.65
C LEU A 150 -8.57 0.10 -22.85
N MET A 151 -9.82 0.06 -22.50
CA MET A 151 -10.71 -1.10 -22.67
C MET A 151 -11.80 -0.77 -23.69
N ASP A 152 -12.05 -1.68 -24.64
CA ASP A 152 -13.12 -1.56 -25.62
C ASP A 152 -14.50 -1.90 -25.02
N THR A 153 -15.54 -1.85 -25.86
CA THR A 153 -16.92 -2.17 -25.45
C THR A 153 -17.15 -3.67 -25.23
N HIS A 154 -16.23 -4.54 -25.67
CA HIS A 154 -16.26 -6.00 -25.44
C HIS A 154 -15.42 -6.41 -24.22
N HIS A 155 -14.97 -5.42 -23.43
CA HIS A 155 -14.14 -5.60 -22.26
C HIS A 155 -12.70 -6.10 -22.53
N ASN A 156 -12.19 -5.97 -23.74
CA ASN A 156 -10.82 -6.27 -24.07
C ASN A 156 -9.91 -5.09 -23.73
N ILE A 157 -8.79 -5.34 -23.10
CA ILE A 157 -7.74 -4.33 -22.92
C ILE A 157 -6.97 -4.19 -24.23
N VAL A 158 -7.22 -3.11 -24.96
CA VAL A 158 -6.66 -2.89 -26.29
C VAL A 158 -5.41 -2.03 -26.32
N LYS A 159 -5.11 -1.34 -25.22
CA LYS A 159 -3.92 -0.49 -25.07
C LYS A 159 -3.43 -0.52 -23.63
N LYS A 160 -2.12 -0.54 -23.46
CA LYS A 160 -1.45 -0.39 -22.16
C LYS A 160 -0.27 0.58 -22.30
N GLN A 161 -0.12 1.50 -21.37
CA GLN A 161 1.02 2.42 -21.26
C GLN A 161 1.56 2.35 -19.84
N LEU A 162 2.77 1.83 -19.67
CA LEU A 162 3.48 1.85 -18.39
C LEU A 162 3.96 3.29 -18.08
N VAL A 163 3.99 3.61 -16.81
CA VAL A 163 4.48 4.88 -16.26
C VAL A 163 5.82 4.60 -15.58
N ASP A 164 6.90 4.81 -16.29
CA ASP A 164 8.25 4.44 -15.84
C ASP A 164 8.77 5.33 -14.73
N GLU A 165 8.36 6.59 -14.71
CA GLU A 165 8.75 7.60 -13.72
C GLU A 165 8.08 7.43 -12.36
N ALA A 166 7.02 6.62 -12.26
CA ALA A 166 6.29 6.41 -11.01
C ALA A 166 6.98 5.36 -10.13
N ASP A 167 7.59 5.81 -9.05
CA ASP A 167 8.15 4.94 -8.02
C ASP A 167 7.21 4.84 -6.81
N LEU A 168 6.55 3.69 -6.67
CA LEU A 168 5.58 3.43 -5.61
C LEU A 168 6.21 3.46 -4.21
N SER A 169 7.53 3.24 -4.11
CA SER A 169 8.23 3.25 -2.81
C SER A 169 8.36 4.65 -2.21
N THR A 170 8.19 5.68 -3.03
CA THR A 170 8.24 7.09 -2.59
C THR A 170 6.90 7.60 -2.07
N TRP A 171 5.80 6.87 -2.30
CA TRP A 171 4.47 7.29 -1.85
C TRP A 171 4.26 6.88 -0.40
N VAL A 172 4.74 7.71 0.48
CA VAL A 172 4.63 7.55 1.93
C VAL A 172 3.76 8.66 2.52
N GLN A 173 3.35 8.51 3.76
CA GLN A 173 2.50 9.50 4.42
C GLN A 173 3.08 10.91 4.29
N GLY A 174 2.33 11.83 3.72
CA GLY A 174 2.73 13.21 3.45
C GLY A 174 3.44 13.45 2.11
N HIS A 175 3.69 12.40 1.31
CA HIS A 175 4.32 12.49 0.00
C HIS A 175 3.45 11.81 -1.06
N ASP A 176 2.64 12.60 -1.75
CA ASP A 176 1.77 12.15 -2.84
C ASP A 176 2.56 12.06 -4.15
N GLY A 177 2.22 11.09 -5.01
CA GLY A 177 2.76 10.99 -6.36
C GLY A 177 1.96 11.84 -7.36
N HIS A 178 2.64 12.61 -8.20
CA HIS A 178 2.01 13.45 -9.24
C HIS A 178 2.70 13.22 -10.58
N TYR A 179 1.95 12.77 -11.58
CA TYR A 179 2.51 12.37 -12.87
C TYR A 179 1.67 12.88 -14.03
N THR A 180 2.32 13.05 -15.18
CA THR A 180 1.69 13.31 -16.46
C THR A 180 2.24 12.34 -17.48
N THR A 181 1.39 11.43 -17.96
CA THR A 181 1.79 10.37 -18.88
C THR A 181 1.21 10.60 -20.25
N THR A 182 2.05 10.54 -21.29
CA THR A 182 1.61 10.60 -22.68
C THR A 182 1.20 9.22 -23.15
N VAL A 183 -0.03 9.11 -23.66
CA VAL A 183 -0.58 7.89 -24.24
C VAL A 183 -0.79 8.09 -25.75
N LYS A 184 -0.18 7.23 -26.55
CA LYS A 184 -0.40 7.22 -28.01
C LYS A 184 -1.65 6.40 -28.33
N LEU A 185 -2.55 6.96 -29.12
CA LEU A 185 -3.84 6.35 -29.50
C LEU A 185 -3.78 5.66 -30.88
N ASP A 186 -2.57 5.27 -31.31
CA ASP A 186 -2.33 4.54 -32.55
C ASP A 186 -3.03 3.16 -32.52
N GLY A 187 -3.55 2.75 -33.67
CA GLY A 187 -4.22 1.46 -33.86
C GLY A 187 -5.65 1.39 -33.30
N LEU A 188 -6.16 2.44 -32.65
CA LEU A 188 -7.52 2.46 -32.15
C LEU A 188 -8.52 2.75 -33.30
N GLN A 189 -9.56 1.90 -33.39
CA GLN A 189 -10.67 2.12 -34.30
C GLN A 189 -11.61 3.20 -33.77
N LYS A 190 -12.39 3.81 -34.68
CA LYS A 190 -13.51 4.67 -34.28
C LYS A 190 -14.44 3.93 -33.32
N GLY A 191 -14.72 4.50 -32.16
CA GLY A 191 -15.53 3.82 -31.14
C GLY A 191 -15.45 4.44 -29.77
N SER A 192 -16.04 3.76 -28.82
CA SER A 192 -16.03 4.14 -27.40
C SER A 192 -15.13 3.22 -26.60
N TYR A 193 -14.32 3.80 -25.76
CA TYR A 193 -13.37 3.10 -24.89
C TYR A 193 -13.56 3.56 -23.44
N THR A 194 -13.04 2.77 -22.51
CA THR A 194 -12.98 3.14 -21.09
C THR A 194 -11.52 3.32 -20.69
N TRP A 195 -11.19 4.48 -20.13
CA TRP A 195 -9.91 4.70 -19.46
C TRP A 195 -9.83 3.87 -18.19
N LEU A 196 -8.74 3.16 -18.05
CA LEU A 196 -8.39 2.37 -16.88
C LEU A 196 -7.04 2.83 -16.33
N ILE A 197 -6.88 2.72 -15.00
CA ILE A 197 -5.58 2.87 -14.35
C ILE A 197 -5.38 1.71 -13.37
N GLY A 198 -4.15 1.22 -13.22
CA GLY A 198 -3.86 0.08 -12.36
C GLY A 198 -2.41 0.02 -11.89
N LEU A 199 -2.19 -0.80 -10.87
CA LEU A 199 -0.88 -1.18 -10.38
C LEU A 199 -0.59 -2.60 -10.89
N VAL A 200 0.23 -2.70 -11.94
CA VAL A 200 0.42 -3.94 -12.70
C VAL A 200 1.71 -4.66 -12.31
N ASP A 201 1.70 -5.99 -12.45
CA ASP A 201 2.89 -6.82 -12.37
C ASP A 201 3.49 -6.97 -13.78
N THR A 202 4.65 -6.37 -14.00
CA THR A 202 5.33 -6.41 -15.30
C THR A 202 5.80 -7.81 -15.70
N THR A 203 5.95 -8.71 -14.73
CA THR A 203 6.31 -10.11 -14.97
C THR A 203 5.13 -10.99 -15.40
N LYS A 204 3.89 -10.44 -15.31
CA LYS A 204 2.65 -11.14 -15.64
C LYS A 204 1.87 -10.44 -16.75
N ALA A 205 2.51 -10.16 -17.86
CA ALA A 205 1.90 -9.48 -19.03
C ALA A 205 1.21 -8.16 -18.66
N CYS A 206 1.75 -7.43 -17.67
CA CYS A 206 1.18 -6.19 -17.16
C CYS A 206 -0.31 -6.33 -16.76
N GLN A 207 -0.65 -7.40 -16.05
CA GLN A 207 -1.94 -7.56 -15.39
C GLN A 207 -1.89 -6.90 -14.00
N PRO A 208 -3.03 -6.44 -13.44
CA PRO A 208 -3.08 -5.92 -12.09
C PRO A 208 -2.43 -6.89 -11.09
N GLY A 209 -1.44 -6.40 -10.35
CA GLY A 209 -0.63 -7.19 -9.41
C GLY A 209 -0.72 -6.72 -7.97
N LEU A 210 -1.12 -5.45 -7.76
CA LEU A 210 -1.40 -4.89 -6.44
C LEU A 210 -2.83 -4.38 -6.40
N LYS A 211 -3.52 -4.66 -5.29
CA LYS A 211 -4.87 -4.12 -5.05
C LYS A 211 -4.79 -2.63 -4.73
N MET A 212 -5.67 -1.86 -5.32
CA MET A 212 -5.82 -0.44 -5.00
C MET A 212 -6.91 -0.23 -3.95
N ALA A 213 -6.71 0.79 -3.10
CA ALA A 213 -7.68 1.19 -2.07
C ALA A 213 -8.79 2.09 -2.68
N VAL A 214 -9.54 1.56 -3.61
CA VAL A 214 -10.67 2.23 -4.28
C VAL A 214 -11.96 1.45 -4.08
N ASP A 215 -13.11 2.12 -4.29
CA ASP A 215 -14.42 1.45 -4.25
C ASP A 215 -14.47 0.29 -5.24
N LYS A 216 -15.03 -0.83 -4.80
CA LYS A 216 -15.17 -2.06 -5.61
C LYS A 216 -15.97 -1.82 -6.90
N ASN A 217 -16.92 -0.90 -6.89
CA ASN A 217 -17.74 -0.54 -8.06
C ASN A 217 -16.93 0.12 -9.19
N LEU A 218 -15.79 0.71 -8.84
CA LEU A 218 -14.86 1.27 -9.83
C LEU A 218 -13.93 0.23 -10.44
N LEU A 219 -13.86 -0.97 -9.84
CA LEU A 219 -12.94 -2.00 -10.28
C LEU A 219 -13.51 -2.85 -11.42
N PHE A 220 -12.62 -3.23 -12.32
CA PHE A 220 -12.80 -4.25 -13.33
C PHE A 220 -11.51 -5.09 -13.39
N GLU A 221 -11.56 -6.33 -12.95
CA GLU A 221 -10.41 -7.24 -12.91
C GLU A 221 -9.13 -6.61 -12.31
N GLY A 222 -9.28 -5.82 -11.25
CA GLY A 222 -8.18 -5.13 -10.57
C GLY A 222 -7.79 -3.77 -11.18
N TRP A 223 -8.33 -3.41 -12.33
CA TRP A 223 -8.21 -2.08 -12.92
C TRP A 223 -9.24 -1.11 -12.33
N CYS A 224 -8.86 0.13 -12.08
CA CYS A 224 -9.80 1.19 -11.75
C CYS A 224 -10.33 1.85 -13.03
N LYS A 225 -11.66 1.84 -13.23
CA LYS A 225 -12.34 2.56 -14.31
C LYS A 225 -12.38 4.04 -13.96
N VAL A 226 -11.79 4.90 -14.78
CA VAL A 226 -11.69 6.35 -14.50
C VAL A 226 -12.54 7.22 -15.43
N GLY A 227 -12.94 6.71 -16.60
CA GLY A 227 -13.85 7.45 -17.47
C GLY A 227 -13.94 6.91 -18.89
N LYS A 228 -14.56 7.68 -19.77
CA LYS A 228 -14.82 7.29 -21.16
C LYS A 228 -13.97 8.10 -22.13
N LEU A 229 -13.57 7.44 -23.22
CA LEU A 229 -12.92 8.06 -24.39
C LEU A 229 -13.71 7.71 -25.64
N LYS A 230 -14.00 8.70 -26.46
CA LYS A 230 -14.57 8.52 -27.80
C LYS A 230 -13.51 8.81 -28.85
N ILE A 231 -13.20 7.82 -29.68
CA ILE A 231 -12.32 7.98 -30.84
C ILE A 231 -13.18 8.36 -32.06
N ASN A 232 -12.88 9.50 -32.64
CA ASN A 232 -13.47 9.99 -33.87
C ASN A 232 -12.63 9.57 -35.10
N LYS A 233 -13.12 9.77 -36.31
CA LYS A 233 -12.32 9.64 -37.51
C LYS A 233 -11.28 10.74 -37.61
#